data_30328e48bdf7a8d437a830ebf32915e3
#
_entry.id   30328e48bdf7a8d437a830ebf32915e3
#
_cell.length_a   1.000
_cell.length_b   1.000
_cell.length_c   1.000
_cell.angle_alpha   90.00
_cell.angle_beta   90.00
_cell.angle_gamma   90.00
#
_symmetry.space_group_name_H-M   'P 1'
#
loop_
_entity.id
_entity.type
_entity.pdbx_description
1 polymer ?
#
loop_
_entity_poly.entity_id
_entity_poly.type
_entity_poly.pdbx_seq_one_letter_code
_entity_poly.pdbx_strand_id
1 'polypeptide(L)'
;LGSTGFAASDLYNAATVTVVPSSTTSTTATDQAWSLTFAGGALTSNLTAIAATAAGEGVKVNDTFTWSAADLNTAIDTAVGGTSTGATDVVLTVTAANLTAGTFTVTLVAGNLVDDVTPFELETISEGSIMNTGTTELTNGALSGGTAENIRWSVASVNTGSGTFSLLVRRGNDNANQQVVLEQYTNLSLDPYSPNYISAQIGDISKNLVNEGSDYYIQESGSYANISRYLRVKSVNLKTPNYFDNNGQAKSQFTGSLPAIQSGSFNGAEGDNITTSTSGRVANFYRTIGQGAGFDTQGLTGSNYDNAIALLGNIDEYQYNVISTPGLLNATHASQVTSLVNSSINRGDNISIIDLVQYGSTVASVSQAASGFDSSYTSTYWPWVQVIDPQTGELVYAPASTMIPGVYVFTDASSEPWFAPAGLTRGALGQVVRAERKLTANNRDTLYESNVNPLATFPQSGVVVFGQKTLQKRASALDRVNVRRLLISLKGFI
;
A
#
# COMPACT_ATOMS: atom_id res chain seq x y z
N LEU A 1 -21.07 -7.89 12.30
CA LEU A 1 -21.20 -6.60 12.97
C LEU A 1 -19.82 -5.96 13.15
N GLY A 2 -19.26 -5.40 12.09
CA GLY A 2 -18.00 -4.69 12.12
C GLY A 2 -18.22 -3.22 12.37
N SER A 3 -18.45 -2.79 13.62
CA SER A 3 -18.46 -1.37 13.93
C SER A 3 -17.29 -0.99 14.81
N THR A 4 -16.62 0.07 14.43
CA THR A 4 -15.66 0.75 15.27
C THR A 4 -16.39 1.30 16.51
N GLY A 5 -16.17 0.69 17.67
CA GLY A 5 -16.65 1.19 18.95
C GLY A 5 -17.46 0.24 19.79
N PHE A 6 -17.86 -0.93 19.29
CA PHE A 6 -18.53 -1.94 20.07
C PHE A 6 -17.60 -3.13 20.31
N ALA A 7 -17.53 -3.61 21.56
CA ALA A 7 -16.92 -4.92 21.79
C ALA A 7 -17.82 -5.99 21.16
N ALA A 8 -17.24 -6.97 20.50
CA ALA A 8 -18.00 -8.07 19.87
C ALA A 8 -18.97 -8.76 20.84
N SER A 9 -18.66 -8.77 22.14
CA SER A 9 -19.52 -9.24 23.22
C SER A 9 -20.81 -8.44 23.44
N ASP A 10 -20.81 -7.15 23.10
CA ASP A 10 -21.95 -6.28 23.37
C ASP A 10 -23.01 -6.39 22.28
N LEU A 11 -22.62 -6.78 21.08
CA LEU A 11 -23.49 -6.90 19.91
C LEU A 11 -24.40 -8.14 19.97
N TYR A 12 -23.98 -9.19 20.67
CA TYR A 12 -24.65 -10.47 20.70
C TYR A 12 -25.34 -10.78 22.03
N ASN A 13 -25.15 -9.96 23.03
CA ASN A 13 -25.85 -10.10 24.30
C ASN A 13 -27.18 -9.34 24.23
N ALA A 14 -28.26 -10.10 23.91
CA ALA A 14 -29.63 -9.61 23.96
C ALA A 14 -29.98 -8.42 23.04
N ALA A 15 -29.36 -8.32 21.87
CA ALA A 15 -29.80 -7.36 20.87
C ALA A 15 -31.24 -7.69 20.43
N THR A 16 -32.13 -6.75 20.57
CA THR A 16 -33.54 -6.87 20.13
C THR A 16 -33.75 -5.88 18.99
N VAL A 17 -34.14 -6.37 17.85
CA VAL A 17 -34.48 -5.55 16.68
C VAL A 17 -35.94 -5.77 16.29
N THR A 18 -36.62 -4.71 15.90
CA THR A 18 -38.02 -4.77 15.45
C THR A 18 -38.01 -4.60 13.92
N VAL A 19 -38.39 -5.64 13.22
CA VAL A 19 -38.36 -5.70 11.75
C VAL A 19 -39.60 -6.33 11.16
N VAL A 20 -39.98 -5.89 9.96
CA VAL A 20 -41.01 -6.53 9.14
C VAL A 20 -40.36 -7.64 8.33
N PRO A 21 -40.97 -8.83 8.17
CA PRO A 21 -40.43 -9.88 7.31
C PRO A 21 -40.29 -9.42 5.88
N SER A 22 -39.17 -9.77 5.23
CA SER A 22 -38.92 -9.50 3.81
C SER A 22 -39.89 -10.25 2.91
N SER A 23 -40.36 -11.44 3.37
CA SER A 23 -41.39 -12.23 2.70
C SER A 23 -42.12 -13.10 3.68
N THR A 24 -43.37 -13.46 3.38
CA THR A 24 -44.17 -14.35 4.17
C THR A 24 -45.14 -15.15 3.29
N THR A 25 -45.48 -16.36 3.67
CA THR A 25 -46.54 -17.14 3.07
C THR A 25 -47.91 -16.87 3.70
N SER A 26 -47.93 -16.14 4.80
CA SER A 26 -49.21 -15.69 5.41
C SER A 26 -49.90 -14.68 4.51
N THR A 27 -51.19 -14.83 4.30
CA THR A 27 -52.02 -13.96 3.48
C THR A 27 -52.52 -12.73 4.23
N THR A 28 -52.37 -12.68 5.55
CA THR A 28 -52.99 -11.68 6.43
C THR A 28 -52.00 -10.93 7.32
N ALA A 29 -50.78 -11.43 7.46
CA ALA A 29 -49.76 -10.87 8.34
C ALA A 29 -48.53 -10.32 7.56
N THR A 30 -48.79 -9.71 6.41
CA THR A 30 -47.74 -9.27 5.49
C THR A 30 -46.93 -8.10 6.01
N ASP A 31 -47.55 -7.21 6.80
CA ASP A 31 -46.94 -5.96 7.28
C ASP A 31 -46.68 -5.96 8.77
N GLN A 32 -46.73 -7.14 9.40
CA GLN A 32 -46.56 -7.26 10.85
C GLN A 32 -45.07 -7.14 11.22
N ALA A 33 -44.74 -6.17 12.03
CA ALA A 33 -43.40 -6.06 12.61
C ALA A 33 -43.19 -7.08 13.75
N TRP A 34 -41.98 -7.59 13.83
CA TRP A 34 -41.56 -8.57 14.82
C TRP A 34 -40.36 -8.10 15.60
N SER A 35 -40.34 -8.36 16.89
CA SER A 35 -39.17 -8.18 17.73
C SER A 35 -38.34 -9.44 17.75
N LEU A 36 -37.17 -9.41 17.15
CA LEU A 36 -36.22 -10.52 17.14
C LEU A 36 -35.13 -10.24 18.18
N THR A 37 -34.94 -11.14 19.12
CA THR A 37 -33.90 -11.04 20.15
C THR A 37 -32.85 -12.12 19.89
N PHE A 38 -31.61 -11.68 19.81
CA PHE A 38 -30.46 -12.52 19.58
C PHE A 38 -29.59 -12.61 20.82
N ALA A 39 -29.08 -13.79 21.12
CA ALA A 39 -28.04 -14.01 22.11
C ALA A 39 -27.08 -15.07 21.62
N GLY A 40 -25.81 -14.93 21.96
CA GLY A 40 -24.82 -15.88 21.50
C GLY A 40 -23.40 -15.44 21.85
N GLY A 41 -22.42 -16.13 21.30
CA GLY A 41 -21.01 -15.80 21.45
C GLY A 41 -20.54 -14.66 20.54
N ALA A 42 -19.28 -14.33 20.62
CA ALA A 42 -18.66 -13.20 19.92
C ALA A 42 -18.76 -13.23 18.37
N LEU A 43 -18.97 -14.40 17.77
CA LEU A 43 -19.02 -14.56 16.32
C LEU A 43 -20.38 -15.00 15.78
N THR A 44 -21.26 -15.53 16.63
CA THR A 44 -22.56 -16.03 16.21
C THR A 44 -23.63 -15.66 17.22
N SER A 45 -24.74 -15.18 16.73
CA SER A 45 -25.94 -14.99 17.55
C SER A 45 -27.08 -15.82 16.99
N ASN A 46 -27.73 -16.55 17.89
CA ASN A 46 -28.91 -17.32 17.56
C ASN A 46 -30.17 -16.55 17.98
N LEU A 47 -31.23 -16.67 17.21
CA LEU A 47 -32.52 -16.14 17.59
C LEU A 47 -33.00 -16.85 18.88
N THR A 48 -33.11 -16.09 19.98
CA THR A 48 -33.46 -16.61 21.29
C THR A 48 -34.89 -16.28 21.70
N ALA A 49 -35.41 -15.18 21.19
CA ALA A 49 -36.79 -14.80 21.44
C ALA A 49 -37.38 -14.09 20.23
N ILE A 50 -38.65 -14.31 20.02
CA ILE A 50 -39.45 -13.67 18.98
C ILE A 50 -40.82 -13.31 19.53
N ALA A 51 -41.27 -12.14 19.23
CA ALA A 51 -42.61 -11.67 19.56
C ALA A 51 -43.18 -10.83 18.42
N ALA A 52 -44.38 -11.12 18.03
CA ALA A 52 -45.13 -10.23 17.13
C ALA A 52 -45.53 -8.97 17.87
N THR A 53 -45.46 -7.82 17.18
CA THR A 53 -45.87 -6.52 17.78
C THR A 53 -47.39 -6.34 17.85
N ALA A 54 -48.13 -7.19 17.14
CA ALA A 54 -49.59 -7.25 17.19
C ALA A 54 -50.06 -8.71 17.18
N ALA A 55 -51.30 -8.96 17.61
CA ALA A 55 -51.91 -10.29 17.58
C ALA A 55 -51.95 -10.83 16.13
N GLY A 56 -51.50 -12.05 15.94
CA GLY A 56 -51.37 -12.67 14.62
C GLY A 56 -52.71 -13.19 14.07
N GLU A 57 -53.63 -12.30 13.76
CA GLU A 57 -54.87 -12.70 13.07
C GLU A 57 -54.55 -13.29 11.71
N GLY A 58 -55.11 -14.48 11.42
CA GLY A 58 -54.99 -15.11 10.13
C GLY A 58 -53.72 -15.95 9.88
N VAL A 59 -52.81 -16.04 10.83
CA VAL A 59 -51.62 -16.91 10.76
C VAL A 59 -52.03 -18.37 10.90
N LYS A 60 -51.53 -19.23 10.03
CA LYS A 60 -51.84 -20.69 9.98
C LYS A 60 -50.61 -21.50 10.24
N VAL A 61 -50.80 -22.71 10.68
CA VAL A 61 -49.73 -23.71 10.80
C VAL A 61 -49.10 -23.94 9.42
N ASN A 62 -47.76 -23.95 9.37
CA ASN A 62 -46.90 -23.99 8.18
C ASN A 62 -46.74 -22.66 7.45
N ASP A 63 -47.31 -21.53 7.89
CA ASP A 63 -46.91 -20.23 7.40
C ASP A 63 -45.42 -19.97 7.71
N THR A 64 -44.73 -19.36 6.78
CA THR A 64 -43.32 -18.99 6.95
C THR A 64 -43.18 -17.46 6.91
N PHE A 65 -42.27 -16.97 7.73
CA PHE A 65 -41.83 -15.60 7.74
C PHE A 65 -40.32 -15.59 7.52
N THR A 66 -39.89 -14.86 6.53
CA THR A 66 -38.48 -14.77 6.12
C THR A 66 -37.97 -13.37 6.26
N TRP A 67 -36.87 -13.17 6.94
CA TRP A 67 -36.09 -11.93 6.97
C TRP A 67 -34.80 -12.17 6.19
N SER A 68 -34.58 -11.38 5.16
CA SER A 68 -33.35 -11.47 4.38
C SER A 68 -32.15 -11.01 5.20
N ALA A 69 -30.99 -11.54 4.90
CA ALA A 69 -29.72 -11.10 5.48
C ALA A 69 -29.50 -9.57 5.35
N ALA A 70 -29.90 -9.00 4.23
CA ALA A 70 -29.76 -7.57 3.98
C ALA A 70 -30.65 -6.71 4.89
N ASP A 71 -31.92 -7.12 5.08
CA ASP A 71 -32.87 -6.39 5.93
C ASP A 71 -32.50 -6.51 7.40
N LEU A 72 -32.04 -7.68 7.82
CA LEU A 72 -31.55 -7.92 9.19
C LEU A 72 -30.30 -7.08 9.47
N ASN A 73 -29.32 -7.06 8.57
CA ASN A 73 -28.15 -6.22 8.73
C ASN A 73 -28.54 -4.75 8.86
N THR A 74 -29.42 -4.26 8.00
CA THR A 74 -29.91 -2.87 8.06
C THR A 74 -30.63 -2.55 9.38
N ALA A 75 -31.47 -3.45 9.87
CA ALA A 75 -32.20 -3.29 11.13
C ALA A 75 -31.25 -3.28 12.34
N ILE A 76 -30.25 -4.14 12.34
CA ILE A 76 -29.24 -4.22 13.40
C ILE A 76 -28.36 -2.97 13.38
N ASP A 77 -27.89 -2.54 12.20
CA ASP A 77 -27.09 -1.32 12.06
C ASP A 77 -27.85 -0.07 12.57
N THR A 78 -29.16 -0.05 12.31
CA THR A 78 -30.01 1.03 12.81
C THR A 78 -30.15 0.98 14.33
N ALA A 79 -30.25 -0.21 14.91
CA ALA A 79 -30.47 -0.39 16.34
C ALA A 79 -29.22 -0.19 17.18
N VAL A 80 -28.05 -0.58 16.68
CA VAL A 80 -26.79 -0.59 17.44
C VAL A 80 -25.71 0.36 16.87
N GLY A 81 -25.96 0.97 15.72
CA GLY A 81 -25.06 1.99 15.13
C GLY A 81 -23.76 1.41 14.59
N GLY A 82 -23.83 0.51 13.62
CA GLY A 82 -22.64 -0.12 13.03
C GLY A 82 -22.83 -0.51 11.58
N THR A 83 -21.95 -1.35 11.06
CA THR A 83 -22.07 -1.98 9.75
C THR A 83 -22.01 -3.49 9.94
N SER A 84 -23.11 -4.19 9.70
CA SER A 84 -23.18 -5.65 9.80
C SER A 84 -23.20 -6.28 8.40
N THR A 85 -22.46 -7.35 8.21
CA THR A 85 -22.33 -8.04 6.93
C THR A 85 -22.57 -9.54 7.01
N GLY A 86 -22.65 -10.09 8.21
CA GLY A 86 -22.64 -11.53 8.45
C GLY A 86 -23.99 -12.17 8.77
N ALA A 87 -25.10 -11.45 8.67
CA ALA A 87 -26.41 -12.07 8.88
C ALA A 87 -26.73 -13.07 7.77
N THR A 88 -27.35 -14.17 8.13
CA THR A 88 -27.98 -15.10 7.19
C THR A 88 -29.51 -14.91 7.22
N ASP A 89 -30.19 -15.39 6.20
CA ASP A 89 -31.65 -15.32 6.18
C ASP A 89 -32.24 -16.06 7.41
N VAL A 90 -33.15 -15.40 8.10
CA VAL A 90 -33.92 -16.02 9.19
C VAL A 90 -35.25 -16.47 8.65
N VAL A 91 -35.57 -17.75 8.80
CA VAL A 91 -36.83 -18.33 8.37
C VAL A 91 -37.50 -18.97 9.56
N LEU A 92 -38.70 -18.54 9.87
CA LEU A 92 -39.55 -19.10 10.92
C LEU A 92 -40.76 -19.78 10.30
N THR A 93 -41.09 -20.98 10.81
CA THR A 93 -42.30 -21.70 10.42
C THR A 93 -43.25 -21.79 11.61
N VAL A 94 -44.50 -21.49 11.39
CA VAL A 94 -45.55 -21.62 12.41
C VAL A 94 -45.83 -23.10 12.65
N THR A 95 -45.57 -23.57 13.86
CA THR A 95 -45.77 -24.96 14.25
C THR A 95 -47.10 -25.19 14.99
N ALA A 96 -47.61 -24.15 15.64
CA ALA A 96 -48.93 -24.18 16.27
C ALA A 96 -49.55 -22.79 16.26
N ALA A 97 -50.84 -22.68 16.01
CA ALA A 97 -51.57 -21.43 16.05
C ALA A 97 -52.85 -21.58 16.85
N ASN A 98 -53.14 -20.66 17.75
CA ASN A 98 -54.39 -20.58 18.49
C ASN A 98 -55.12 -19.31 18.09
N LEU A 99 -56.03 -19.43 17.16
CA LEU A 99 -56.78 -18.29 16.59
C LEU A 99 -57.71 -17.64 17.61
N THR A 100 -58.14 -18.31 18.68
CA THR A 100 -58.98 -17.73 19.71
C THR A 100 -58.20 -16.90 20.69
N ALA A 101 -56.98 -17.29 20.99
CA ALA A 101 -56.11 -16.58 21.92
C ALA A 101 -55.19 -15.53 21.22
N GLY A 102 -55.18 -15.50 19.87
CA GLY A 102 -54.27 -14.66 19.11
C GLY A 102 -52.78 -15.05 19.28
N THR A 103 -52.49 -16.32 19.65
CA THR A 103 -51.15 -16.79 19.91
C THR A 103 -50.73 -17.85 18.89
N PHE A 104 -49.45 -17.87 18.57
CA PHE A 104 -48.87 -18.90 17.75
C PHE A 104 -47.44 -19.23 18.21
N THR A 105 -47.02 -20.44 17.90
CA THR A 105 -45.66 -20.91 18.16
C THR A 105 -44.90 -21.01 16.85
N VAL A 106 -43.69 -20.54 16.86
CA VAL A 106 -42.79 -20.60 15.71
C VAL A 106 -41.55 -21.44 16.01
N THR A 107 -41.05 -22.09 15.00
CA THR A 107 -39.77 -22.81 15.07
C THR A 107 -38.80 -22.17 14.09
N LEU A 108 -37.59 -21.91 14.55
CA LEU A 108 -36.53 -21.45 13.69
C LEU A 108 -36.11 -22.57 12.74
N VAL A 109 -36.25 -22.34 11.45
CA VAL A 109 -35.84 -23.29 10.40
C VAL A 109 -34.42 -22.99 9.91
N ALA A 110 -34.12 -21.74 9.77
CA ALA A 110 -32.78 -21.26 9.39
C ALA A 110 -32.58 -19.82 9.91
N GLY A 111 -31.37 -19.48 10.14
CA GLY A 111 -30.97 -18.11 10.43
C GLY A 111 -30.15 -17.95 11.70
N ASN A 112 -28.97 -17.44 11.52
CA ASN A 112 -28.11 -16.98 12.60
C ASN A 112 -27.57 -15.61 12.18
N LEU A 113 -27.31 -14.76 13.15
CA LEU A 113 -26.39 -13.65 12.92
C LEU A 113 -24.98 -14.20 13.06
N VAL A 114 -24.22 -14.11 11.99
CA VAL A 114 -22.80 -14.47 12.00
C VAL A 114 -22.05 -13.15 12.04
N ASP A 115 -21.17 -13.00 13.00
CA ASP A 115 -20.22 -11.91 12.97
C ASP A 115 -19.12 -12.26 11.96
N ASP A 116 -19.07 -11.51 10.88
CA ASP A 116 -17.97 -11.58 9.92
C ASP A 116 -16.82 -10.62 10.33
N VAL A 117 -16.68 -10.39 11.64
CA VAL A 117 -15.57 -9.58 12.13
C VAL A 117 -14.27 -10.31 11.88
N THR A 118 -13.51 -9.78 10.96
CA THR A 118 -12.15 -10.24 10.72
C THR A 118 -11.35 -10.14 12.01
N PRO A 119 -10.74 -11.22 12.51
CA PRO A 119 -10.02 -11.20 13.80
C PRO A 119 -8.92 -10.14 13.88
N PHE A 120 -8.26 -9.89 12.77
CA PHE A 120 -7.22 -8.86 12.63
C PHE A 120 -7.12 -8.42 11.16
N GLU A 121 -6.56 -7.25 10.94
CA GLU A 121 -6.23 -6.73 9.62
C GLU A 121 -4.72 -6.60 9.46
N LEU A 122 -4.23 -7.03 8.30
CA LEU A 122 -2.85 -6.85 7.87
C LEU A 122 -2.80 -5.83 6.74
N GLU A 123 -1.76 -5.03 6.74
CA GLU A 123 -1.49 -4.06 5.71
C GLU A 123 -0.04 -4.21 5.22
N THR A 124 0.19 -3.97 3.96
CA THR A 124 1.55 -3.96 3.41
C THR A 124 2.28 -2.70 3.85
N ILE A 125 3.59 -2.79 4.11
CA ILE A 125 4.39 -1.66 4.58
C ILE A 125 4.52 -0.59 3.50
N SER A 126 4.59 -0.99 2.23
CA SER A 126 4.64 -0.07 1.11
C SER A 126 3.38 -0.16 0.26
N GLU A 127 2.90 0.99 -0.18
CA GLU A 127 1.81 1.12 -1.12
C GLU A 127 2.31 0.84 -2.55
N GLY A 128 1.42 0.28 -3.38
CA GLY A 128 1.72 0.05 -4.78
C GLY A 128 0.52 -0.49 -5.53
N SER A 129 0.17 0.14 -6.64
CA SER A 129 -0.96 -0.26 -7.49
C SER A 129 -0.77 -1.62 -8.17
N ILE A 130 0.42 -2.17 -8.08
CA ILE A 130 0.78 -3.46 -8.68
C ILE A 130 0.46 -4.62 -7.77
N MET A 131 0.27 -4.35 -6.49
CA MET A 131 0.33 -5.41 -5.50
C MET A 131 -0.67 -6.52 -5.77
N ASN A 132 -1.88 -6.24 -6.21
CA ASN A 132 -2.80 -7.32 -6.55
C ASN A 132 -3.89 -6.83 -7.50
N THR A 133 -3.77 -7.16 -8.76
CA THR A 133 -4.81 -6.89 -9.76
C THR A 133 -5.95 -7.90 -9.74
N GLY A 134 -5.81 -9.00 -9.02
CA GLY A 134 -6.83 -10.02 -8.86
C GLY A 134 -6.68 -10.73 -7.52
N THR A 135 -7.77 -10.78 -6.76
CA THR A 135 -7.83 -11.43 -5.44
C THR A 135 -8.40 -12.85 -5.50
N THR A 136 -8.88 -13.26 -6.67
CA THR A 136 -9.52 -14.57 -6.84
C THR A 136 -8.48 -15.68 -6.89
N GLU A 137 -8.61 -16.65 -6.02
CA GLU A 137 -7.87 -17.91 -6.08
C GLU A 137 -8.50 -18.87 -7.09
N LEU A 138 -7.68 -19.43 -7.95
CA LEU A 138 -8.06 -20.49 -8.87
C LEU A 138 -8.11 -21.85 -8.12
N THR A 139 -8.67 -22.86 -8.74
CA THR A 139 -8.77 -24.21 -8.15
C THR A 139 -7.44 -24.86 -7.77
N ASN A 140 -6.35 -24.44 -8.38
CA ASN A 140 -4.99 -24.85 -8.02
C ASN A 140 -4.35 -23.99 -6.92
N GLY A 141 -5.09 -23.06 -6.33
CA GLY A 141 -4.61 -22.13 -5.31
C GLY A 141 -3.70 -21.00 -5.83
N ALA A 142 -3.56 -20.84 -7.14
CA ALA A 142 -2.86 -19.68 -7.70
C ALA A 142 -3.77 -18.44 -7.70
N LEU A 143 -3.20 -17.26 -7.48
CA LEU A 143 -3.93 -15.99 -7.64
C LEU A 143 -4.05 -15.63 -9.12
N SER A 144 -5.21 -15.17 -9.55
CA SER A 144 -5.46 -14.75 -10.94
C SER A 144 -4.57 -13.57 -11.39
N GLY A 145 -4.19 -12.70 -10.47
CA GLY A 145 -3.29 -11.55 -10.71
C GLY A 145 -1.91 -11.71 -10.06
N GLY A 146 -1.53 -12.92 -9.64
CA GLY A 146 -0.28 -13.15 -8.92
C GLY A 146 0.95 -12.98 -9.80
N THR A 147 1.93 -12.24 -9.32
CA THR A 147 3.25 -12.03 -9.95
C THR A 147 4.38 -12.37 -8.99
N ALA A 148 5.62 -12.40 -9.48
CA ALA A 148 6.79 -12.62 -8.64
C ALA A 148 7.09 -11.44 -7.70
N GLU A 149 6.59 -10.26 -8.04
CA GLU A 149 6.83 -8.98 -7.35
C GLU A 149 5.80 -8.69 -6.27
N ASN A 150 4.65 -9.36 -6.27
CA ASN A 150 3.65 -9.17 -5.24
C ASN A 150 3.65 -10.32 -4.21
N ILE A 151 2.93 -10.11 -3.13
CA ILE A 151 2.84 -11.02 -2.00
C ILE A 151 1.39 -11.42 -1.73
N ARG A 152 1.24 -12.55 -1.03
CA ARG A 152 -0.04 -13.05 -0.53
C ARG A 152 0.13 -13.57 0.89
N TRP A 153 -0.98 -13.72 1.61
CA TRP A 153 -1.01 -14.26 2.95
C TRP A 153 -1.69 -15.63 3.00
N SER A 154 -1.37 -16.41 4.02
CA SER A 154 -2.03 -17.68 4.29
C SER A 154 -2.01 -17.97 5.79
N VAL A 155 -3.18 -18.28 6.36
CA VAL A 155 -3.30 -18.87 7.70
C VAL A 155 -3.12 -20.37 7.53
N ALA A 156 -1.97 -20.89 7.98
CA ALA A 156 -1.57 -22.27 7.70
C ALA A 156 -2.09 -23.27 8.73
N SER A 157 -2.26 -22.84 9.98
CA SER A 157 -2.76 -23.69 11.05
C SER A 157 -3.44 -22.87 12.13
N VAL A 158 -4.43 -23.45 12.79
CA VAL A 158 -5.15 -22.85 13.93
C VAL A 158 -5.30 -23.90 14.99
N ASN A 159 -4.95 -23.57 16.23
CA ASN A 159 -5.08 -24.42 17.40
C ASN A 159 -5.99 -23.75 18.43
N THR A 160 -7.24 -24.13 18.46
CA THR A 160 -8.22 -23.60 19.42
C THR A 160 -7.93 -24.05 20.86
N GLY A 161 -7.23 -25.16 21.06
CA GLY A 161 -6.82 -25.61 22.39
C GLY A 161 -5.74 -24.75 23.04
N SER A 162 -4.90 -24.08 22.25
CA SER A 162 -3.85 -23.18 22.73
C SER A 162 -4.11 -21.70 22.43
N GLY A 163 -5.16 -21.38 21.65
CA GLY A 163 -5.44 -20.02 21.23
C GLY A 163 -4.39 -19.44 20.26
N THR A 164 -3.76 -20.31 19.46
CA THR A 164 -2.67 -19.92 18.58
C THR A 164 -2.93 -20.29 17.11
N PHE A 165 -2.28 -19.58 16.21
CA PHE A 165 -2.34 -19.85 14.77
C PHE A 165 -1.01 -19.54 14.10
N SER A 166 -0.85 -19.94 12.84
CA SER A 166 0.36 -19.66 12.05
C SER A 166 -0.01 -18.89 10.80
N LEU A 167 0.79 -17.86 10.51
CA LEU A 167 0.67 -16.99 9.35
C LEU A 167 1.89 -17.14 8.45
N LEU A 168 1.65 -17.28 7.16
CA LEU A 168 2.67 -17.29 6.12
C LEU A 168 2.52 -16.06 5.23
N VAL A 169 3.62 -15.40 4.93
CA VAL A 169 3.73 -14.44 3.83
C VAL A 169 4.33 -15.19 2.65
N ARG A 170 3.64 -15.23 1.54
CA ARG A 170 3.99 -16.03 0.39
C ARG A 170 4.16 -15.14 -0.85
N ARG A 171 4.90 -15.62 -1.84
CA ARG A 171 5.06 -14.91 -3.11
C ARG A 171 3.75 -14.98 -3.92
N GLY A 172 3.38 -13.88 -4.57
CA GLY A 172 2.08 -13.76 -5.23
C GLY A 172 1.83 -14.74 -6.37
N ASN A 173 2.88 -15.20 -7.07
CA ASN A 173 2.77 -16.14 -8.19
C ASN A 173 2.90 -17.62 -7.80
N ASP A 174 2.84 -17.94 -6.51
CA ASP A 174 2.85 -19.33 -6.05
C ASP A 174 1.48 -20.02 -6.19
N ASN A 175 1.43 -21.30 -5.91
CA ASN A 175 0.21 -22.10 -5.92
C ASN A 175 0.20 -23.10 -4.76
N ALA A 176 -0.88 -23.87 -4.62
CA ALA A 176 -1.04 -24.82 -3.51
C ALA A 176 0.03 -25.94 -3.53
N ASN A 177 0.47 -26.37 -4.69
CA ASN A 177 1.46 -27.46 -4.86
C ASN A 177 2.90 -26.98 -4.73
N GLN A 178 3.15 -25.70 -5.02
CA GLN A 178 4.50 -25.10 -5.00
C GLN A 178 4.42 -23.76 -4.29
N GLN A 179 4.39 -23.81 -2.97
CA GLN A 179 4.36 -22.63 -2.11
C GLN A 179 5.77 -22.03 -1.99
N VAL A 180 5.86 -20.71 -2.15
CA VAL A 180 7.09 -19.95 -1.94
C VAL A 180 6.89 -19.05 -0.73
N VAL A 181 7.33 -19.52 0.43
CA VAL A 181 7.22 -18.80 1.70
C VAL A 181 8.34 -17.76 1.78
N LEU A 182 7.98 -16.50 2.01
CA LEU A 182 8.88 -15.38 2.21
C LEU A 182 9.14 -15.15 3.69
N GLU A 183 8.07 -15.17 4.50
CA GLU A 183 8.13 -15.08 5.96
C GLU A 183 7.13 -16.05 6.58
N GLN A 184 7.49 -16.56 7.76
CA GLN A 184 6.64 -17.49 8.52
C GLN A 184 6.60 -17.07 9.98
N TYR A 185 5.38 -16.96 10.50
CA TYR A 185 5.10 -16.68 11.90
C TYR A 185 4.30 -17.83 12.48
N THR A 186 4.85 -18.49 13.51
CA THR A 186 4.21 -19.66 14.14
C THR A 186 3.77 -19.31 15.55
N ASN A 187 2.71 -19.99 16.02
CA ASN A 187 2.17 -19.82 17.35
C ASN A 187 1.75 -18.36 17.69
N LEU A 188 1.30 -17.61 16.69
CA LEU A 188 0.74 -16.29 16.93
C LEU A 188 -0.49 -16.35 17.82
N SER A 189 -0.68 -15.36 18.65
CA SER A 189 -1.82 -15.22 19.56
C SER A 189 -2.50 -13.86 19.38
N LEU A 190 -3.80 -13.80 19.61
CA LEU A 190 -4.55 -12.55 19.71
C LEU A 190 -4.65 -12.04 21.17
N ASP A 191 -4.00 -12.72 22.12
CA ASP A 191 -3.91 -12.29 23.51
C ASP A 191 -2.82 -11.21 23.64
N PRO A 192 -3.18 -9.96 23.98
CA PRO A 192 -2.20 -8.87 24.16
C PRO A 192 -1.16 -9.12 25.26
N TYR A 193 -1.45 -10.04 26.19
CA TYR A 193 -0.53 -10.39 27.27
C TYR A 193 0.39 -11.58 26.92
N SER A 194 0.17 -12.20 25.75
CA SER A 194 1.02 -13.27 25.26
C SER A 194 2.33 -12.73 24.70
N PRO A 195 3.48 -13.38 24.95
CA PRO A 195 4.73 -13.03 24.26
C PRO A 195 4.65 -13.25 22.74
N ASN A 196 3.70 -14.08 22.28
CA ASN A 196 3.46 -14.35 20.86
C ASN A 196 2.31 -13.50 20.29
N TYR A 197 2.01 -12.38 20.90
CA TYR A 197 0.98 -11.47 20.39
C TYR A 197 1.30 -11.03 18.94
N ILE A 198 0.31 -11.10 18.07
CA ILE A 198 0.50 -10.86 16.63
C ILE A 198 1.19 -9.54 16.34
N SER A 199 0.78 -8.44 17.01
CA SER A 199 1.42 -7.12 16.81
C SER A 199 2.85 -7.09 17.32
N ALA A 200 3.18 -7.83 18.37
CA ALA A 200 4.55 -7.90 18.88
C ALA A 200 5.48 -8.74 17.97
N GLN A 201 4.94 -9.71 17.26
CA GLN A 201 5.72 -10.60 16.39
C GLN A 201 5.90 -10.06 14.96
N ILE A 202 4.94 -9.30 14.45
CA ILE A 202 4.95 -8.75 13.08
C ILE A 202 5.35 -7.28 13.10
N GLY A 203 4.81 -6.51 14.05
CA GLY A 203 4.89 -5.07 14.13
C GLY A 203 3.57 -4.40 13.78
N ASP A 204 3.32 -3.21 14.32
CA ASP A 204 2.10 -2.43 14.08
C ASP A 204 2.38 -0.95 13.82
N ILE A 205 3.65 -0.54 13.74
CA ILE A 205 3.99 0.86 13.49
C ILE A 205 3.57 1.27 12.08
N SER A 206 2.76 2.31 12.01
CA SER A 206 2.50 3.07 10.79
C SER A 206 3.26 4.38 10.79
N LYS A 207 3.68 4.79 9.59
CA LYS A 207 4.39 6.05 9.36
C LYS A 207 3.54 6.94 8.48
N ASN A 208 3.03 8.00 9.05
CA ASN A 208 2.17 8.95 8.34
C ASN A 208 2.90 10.28 8.16
N LEU A 209 2.87 10.80 6.94
CA LEU A 209 3.38 12.14 6.69
C LEU A 209 2.38 13.16 7.25
N VAL A 210 2.85 14.02 8.14
CA VAL A 210 2.07 15.14 8.70
C VAL A 210 2.59 16.43 8.10
N ASN A 211 1.65 17.30 7.73
CA ASN A 211 1.91 18.63 7.24
C ASN A 211 1.31 19.65 8.20
N GLU A 212 2.14 20.40 8.89
CA GLU A 212 1.75 21.50 9.75
C GLU A 212 2.16 22.84 9.12
N GLY A 213 1.48 23.22 8.04
CA GLY A 213 1.75 24.45 7.30
C GLY A 213 2.96 24.33 6.37
N SER A 214 4.13 24.77 6.81
CA SER A 214 5.39 24.63 6.04
C SER A 214 6.22 23.41 6.46
N ASP A 215 5.91 22.82 7.60
CA ASP A 215 6.74 21.80 8.22
C ASP A 215 6.16 20.41 7.94
N TYR A 216 6.99 19.57 7.35
CA TYR A 216 6.67 18.19 7.01
C TYR A 216 7.51 17.26 7.88
N TYR A 217 6.85 16.32 8.54
CA TYR A 217 7.52 15.29 9.32
C TYR A 217 6.77 13.96 9.30
N ILE A 218 7.46 12.88 9.63
CA ILE A 218 6.86 11.55 9.74
C ILE A 218 6.42 11.34 11.19
N GLN A 219 5.12 11.13 11.36
CA GLN A 219 4.55 10.71 12.63
C GLN A 219 4.43 9.20 12.64
N GLU A 220 5.06 8.58 13.63
CA GLU A 220 4.91 7.15 13.89
C GLU A 220 3.76 6.91 14.88
N SER A 221 2.91 5.93 14.58
CA SER A 221 1.85 5.46 15.48
C SER A 221 1.88 3.94 15.52
N GLY A 222 1.65 3.37 16.69
CA GLY A 222 1.77 1.95 16.97
C GLY A 222 2.54 1.70 18.25
N SER A 223 2.61 0.45 18.69
CA SER A 223 3.26 0.06 19.95
C SER A 223 4.46 -0.86 19.74
N TYR A 224 4.50 -1.55 18.61
CA TYR A 224 5.49 -2.59 18.35
C TYR A 224 6.23 -2.31 17.04
N ALA A 225 7.58 -2.33 17.10
CA ALA A 225 8.43 -2.12 15.94
C ALA A 225 8.12 -3.14 14.82
N ASN A 226 8.13 -2.70 13.57
CA ASN A 226 7.92 -3.58 12.42
C ASN A 226 9.10 -4.53 12.25
N ILE A 227 8.84 -5.83 12.43
CA ILE A 227 9.82 -6.91 12.26
C ILE A 227 9.70 -7.48 10.85
N SER A 228 8.47 -7.62 10.34
CA SER A 228 8.22 -8.03 8.97
C SER A 228 8.78 -7.01 7.98
N ARG A 229 9.31 -7.50 6.86
CA ARG A 229 9.74 -6.66 5.72
C ARG A 229 8.59 -6.28 4.79
N TYR A 230 7.47 -6.98 4.91
CA TYR A 230 6.36 -6.89 3.96
C TYR A 230 5.09 -6.34 4.60
N LEU A 231 4.81 -6.67 5.85
CA LEU A 231 3.53 -6.47 6.49
C LEU A 231 3.65 -5.73 7.82
N ARG A 232 2.55 -5.10 8.21
CA ARG A 232 2.28 -4.68 9.58
C ARG A 232 0.86 -5.09 9.97
N VAL A 233 0.62 -5.19 11.25
CA VAL A 233 -0.74 -5.36 11.79
C VAL A 233 -1.41 -3.99 11.83
N LYS A 234 -2.47 -3.82 11.04
CA LYS A 234 -3.25 -2.57 11.02
C LYS A 234 -4.14 -2.47 12.25
N SER A 235 -4.84 -3.56 12.56
CA SER A 235 -5.70 -3.65 13.74
C SER A 235 -5.86 -5.09 14.22
N VAL A 236 -6.15 -5.27 15.50
CA VAL A 236 -6.62 -6.53 16.08
C VAL A 236 -8.03 -6.28 16.62
N ASN A 237 -9.02 -6.79 15.89
CA ASN A 237 -10.43 -6.54 16.16
C ASN A 237 -10.98 -7.48 17.25
N LEU A 238 -10.53 -8.73 17.27
CA LEU A 238 -10.94 -9.74 18.24
C LEU A 238 -9.77 -10.10 19.17
N LYS A 239 -9.61 -9.35 20.24
CA LYS A 239 -8.59 -9.64 21.26
C LYS A 239 -9.07 -10.78 22.16
N THR A 240 -8.15 -11.66 22.53
CA THR A 240 -8.44 -12.83 23.39
C THR A 240 -7.68 -12.76 24.73
N PRO A 241 -7.88 -11.71 25.56
CA PRO A 241 -7.11 -11.50 26.76
C PRO A 241 -7.31 -12.64 27.76
N ASN A 242 -6.23 -13.20 28.29
CA ASN A 242 -6.26 -14.34 29.19
C ASN A 242 -7.10 -15.47 28.59
N TYR A 243 -6.64 -16.02 27.48
CA TYR A 243 -7.35 -17.04 26.67
C TYR A 243 -7.86 -18.21 27.48
N PHE A 244 -7.16 -18.61 28.53
CA PHE A 244 -7.55 -19.70 29.42
C PHE A 244 -8.29 -19.19 30.66
N ASP A 245 -9.18 -20.03 31.20
CA ASP A 245 -9.77 -19.82 32.50
C ASP A 245 -8.80 -20.26 33.62
N ASN A 246 -9.25 -20.13 34.89
CA ASN A 246 -8.44 -20.52 36.05
C ASN A 246 -8.23 -22.08 36.16
N ASN A 247 -8.95 -22.85 35.37
CA ASN A 247 -8.81 -24.33 35.31
C ASN A 247 -7.92 -24.74 34.13
N GLY A 248 -7.40 -23.80 33.36
CA GLY A 248 -6.57 -24.05 32.18
C GLY A 248 -7.39 -24.47 30.95
N GLN A 249 -8.69 -24.22 30.95
CA GLN A 249 -9.54 -24.49 29.78
C GLN A 249 -9.65 -23.23 28.92
N ALA A 250 -9.68 -23.45 27.61
CA ALA A 250 -9.91 -22.35 26.66
C ALA A 250 -11.32 -21.75 26.87
N LYS A 251 -11.42 -20.46 27.03
CA LYS A 251 -12.72 -19.78 27.17
C LYS A 251 -13.51 -19.88 25.88
N SER A 252 -14.72 -20.39 25.97
CA SER A 252 -15.60 -20.66 24.81
C SER A 252 -15.85 -19.38 23.98
N GLN A 253 -15.91 -18.25 24.61
CA GLN A 253 -16.06 -16.93 23.94
C GLN A 253 -14.92 -16.56 22.99
N PHE A 254 -13.74 -17.15 23.17
CA PHE A 254 -12.55 -16.84 22.36
C PHE A 254 -12.24 -17.90 21.30
N THR A 255 -12.74 -19.12 21.43
CA THR A 255 -12.44 -20.21 20.49
C THR A 255 -12.90 -19.90 19.07
N GLY A 256 -14.03 -19.19 18.92
CA GLY A 256 -14.53 -18.72 17.64
C GLY A 256 -13.88 -17.43 17.11
N SER A 257 -13.05 -16.75 17.92
CA SER A 257 -12.39 -15.49 17.55
C SER A 257 -11.07 -15.70 16.79
N LEU A 258 -10.60 -16.93 16.68
CA LEU A 258 -9.38 -17.24 15.94
C LEU A 258 -9.64 -17.22 14.43
N PRO A 259 -8.63 -16.85 13.61
CA PRO A 259 -8.78 -16.80 12.16
C PRO A 259 -9.06 -18.21 11.60
N ALA A 260 -9.84 -18.32 10.54
CA ALA A 260 -10.00 -19.56 9.80
C ALA A 260 -8.73 -19.89 8.99
N ILE A 261 -8.52 -21.20 8.74
CA ILE A 261 -7.46 -21.65 7.80
C ILE A 261 -7.89 -21.24 6.39
N GLN A 262 -7.19 -20.28 5.82
CA GLN A 262 -7.47 -19.74 4.50
C GLN A 262 -6.26 -19.02 3.94
N SER A 263 -6.31 -18.68 2.66
CA SER A 263 -5.31 -17.85 2.01
C SER A 263 -5.98 -16.77 1.18
N GLY A 264 -5.23 -15.73 0.87
CA GLY A 264 -5.74 -14.61 0.10
C GLY A 264 -4.63 -13.67 -0.37
N SER A 265 -5.04 -12.59 -0.99
CA SER A 265 -4.15 -11.53 -1.44
C SER A 265 -4.45 -10.23 -0.72
N PHE A 266 -3.59 -9.25 -0.92
CA PHE A 266 -3.82 -7.88 -0.48
C PHE A 266 -4.54 -7.11 -1.59
N ASN A 267 -5.50 -6.29 -1.23
CA ASN A 267 -6.09 -5.33 -2.14
C ASN A 267 -5.05 -4.26 -2.48
N GLY A 268 -5.19 -3.59 -3.61
CA GLY A 268 -4.29 -2.50 -4.00
C GLY A 268 -4.26 -1.36 -2.98
N ALA A 269 -3.46 -0.33 -3.27
CA ALA A 269 -3.29 0.83 -2.39
C ALA A 269 -4.62 1.44 -1.98
N GLU A 270 -4.76 1.77 -0.70
CA GLU A 270 -5.97 2.39 -0.15
C GLU A 270 -6.18 3.76 -0.79
N GLY A 271 -7.40 4.03 -1.22
CA GLY A 271 -7.77 5.29 -1.85
C GLY A 271 -7.49 5.38 -3.35
N ASP A 272 -6.90 4.37 -3.93
CA ASP A 272 -6.73 4.30 -5.36
C ASP A 272 -7.96 3.72 -6.04
N ASN A 273 -8.46 4.40 -7.08
CA ASN A 273 -9.60 3.94 -7.90
C ASN A 273 -9.24 2.76 -8.82
N ILE A 274 -8.46 1.82 -8.34
CA ILE A 274 -8.11 0.59 -9.06
C ILE A 274 -9.38 -0.21 -9.40
N THR A 275 -10.43 -0.06 -8.62
CA THR A 275 -11.70 -0.75 -8.78
C THR A 275 -12.45 -0.43 -10.06
N THR A 276 -12.15 0.68 -10.73
CA THR A 276 -12.86 1.10 -11.94
C THR A 276 -12.17 0.72 -13.24
N SER A 277 -10.96 0.21 -13.20
CA SER A 277 -10.25 -0.22 -14.39
C SER A 277 -10.17 -1.74 -14.48
N THR A 278 -11.12 -2.30 -15.14
CA THR A 278 -11.20 -3.74 -15.48
C THR A 278 -10.21 -4.18 -16.54
N SER A 279 -9.51 -3.30 -17.17
CA SER A 279 -8.63 -3.67 -18.27
C SER A 279 -7.18 -3.30 -17.99
N GLY A 280 -6.42 -4.33 -17.60
CA GLY A 280 -5.03 -4.41 -17.97
C GLY A 280 -4.13 -3.31 -17.45
N ARG A 281 -4.27 -2.88 -16.23
CA ARG A 281 -3.20 -2.15 -15.56
C ARG A 281 -2.02 -3.08 -15.31
N VAL A 282 -1.36 -3.40 -16.36
CA VAL A 282 -0.04 -3.98 -16.29
C VAL A 282 0.87 -2.83 -15.90
N ALA A 283 1.29 -2.82 -14.68
CA ALA A 283 2.30 -1.90 -14.23
C ALA A 283 3.54 -2.04 -15.10
N ASN A 284 3.88 -0.95 -15.72
CA ASN A 284 4.99 -0.91 -16.63
C ASN A 284 6.19 -0.30 -15.90
N PHE A 285 6.74 -1.04 -14.96
CA PHE A 285 7.86 -0.62 -14.10
C PHE A 285 9.02 0.01 -14.85
N TYR A 286 9.23 -0.43 -16.07
CA TYR A 286 10.44 -0.07 -16.82
C TYR A 286 10.23 1.02 -17.86
N ARG A 287 9.02 1.55 -18.00
CA ARG A 287 8.75 2.47 -19.10
C ARG A 287 8.64 3.92 -18.66
N THR A 288 7.66 4.26 -17.87
CA THR A 288 7.43 5.63 -17.44
C THR A 288 6.69 5.66 -16.11
N ILE A 289 7.00 6.65 -15.30
CA ILE A 289 6.13 7.06 -14.23
C ILE A 289 4.89 7.71 -14.84
N GLY A 290 3.71 7.37 -14.36
CA GLY A 290 2.46 7.87 -14.90
C GLY A 290 2.31 9.37 -14.74
N GLN A 291 1.47 9.96 -15.57
CA GLN A 291 1.20 11.40 -15.60
C GLN A 291 -0.24 11.66 -15.21
N GLY A 292 -0.47 12.74 -14.47
CA GLY A 292 -1.81 13.22 -14.15
C GLY A 292 -2.25 13.00 -12.72
N ALA A 293 -3.32 13.71 -12.36
CA ALA A 293 -3.86 13.70 -11.01
C ALA A 293 -4.59 12.38 -10.75
N GLY A 294 -3.94 11.42 -10.20
CA GLY A 294 -4.62 10.29 -9.61
C GLY A 294 -4.17 8.92 -10.00
N PHE A 295 -3.27 8.75 -10.97
CA PHE A 295 -2.85 7.40 -11.28
C PHE A 295 -1.51 7.29 -12.01
N ASP A 296 -0.61 6.52 -11.48
CA ASP A 296 0.56 6.07 -12.21
C ASP A 296 0.76 4.55 -12.12
N THR A 297 1.60 4.04 -13.01
CA THR A 297 1.79 2.60 -13.18
C THR A 297 2.52 1.92 -12.02
N GLN A 298 3.01 2.69 -11.05
CA GLN A 298 3.82 2.22 -9.93
C GLN A 298 3.17 2.48 -8.57
N GLY A 299 1.94 3.00 -8.55
CA GLY A 299 1.23 3.38 -7.34
C GLY A 299 1.71 4.68 -6.70
N LEU A 300 2.57 5.44 -7.38
CA LEU A 300 3.06 6.74 -6.94
C LEU A 300 2.48 7.85 -7.80
N THR A 301 1.95 8.88 -7.19
CA THR A 301 1.44 10.08 -7.85
C THR A 301 2.44 11.22 -7.80
N GLY A 302 2.24 12.26 -8.60
CA GLY A 302 3.05 13.47 -8.51
C GLY A 302 3.06 14.08 -7.12
N SER A 303 1.94 14.05 -6.41
CA SER A 303 1.84 14.53 -5.02
C SER A 303 2.67 13.72 -4.03
N ASN A 304 2.84 12.42 -4.24
CA ASN A 304 3.73 11.62 -3.39
C ASN A 304 5.18 12.09 -3.51
N TYR A 305 5.62 12.42 -4.74
CA TYR A 305 6.95 13.00 -4.96
C TYR A 305 7.09 14.39 -4.36
N ASP A 306 6.08 15.26 -4.50
CA ASP A 306 6.08 16.60 -3.89
C ASP A 306 6.16 16.50 -2.37
N ASN A 307 5.42 15.59 -1.76
CA ASN A 307 5.47 15.30 -0.32
C ASN A 307 6.85 14.80 0.12
N ALA A 308 7.46 13.89 -0.64
CA ALA A 308 8.81 13.40 -0.35
C ALA A 308 9.86 14.51 -0.46
N ILE A 309 9.77 15.37 -1.48
CA ILE A 309 10.66 16.52 -1.66
C ILE A 309 10.49 17.51 -0.50
N ALA A 310 9.25 17.77 -0.07
CA ALA A 310 8.97 18.66 1.05
C ALA A 310 9.51 18.10 2.38
N LEU A 311 9.30 16.80 2.65
CA LEU A 311 9.85 16.11 3.82
C LEU A 311 11.38 16.21 3.85
N LEU A 312 12.04 15.93 2.71
CA LEU A 312 13.49 16.05 2.55
C LEU A 312 13.98 17.51 2.63
N GLY A 313 13.09 18.49 2.65
CA GLY A 313 13.40 19.90 2.90
C GLY A 313 13.91 20.17 4.32
N ASN A 314 13.61 19.31 5.29
CA ASN A 314 14.07 19.44 6.68
C ASN A 314 15.57 19.10 6.79
N ILE A 315 16.42 20.13 6.93
CA ILE A 315 17.88 20.01 6.99
C ILE A 315 18.34 19.33 8.29
N ASP A 316 17.63 19.52 9.37
CA ASP A 316 18.02 19.01 10.69
C ASP A 316 17.84 17.49 10.76
N GLU A 317 16.87 16.94 10.05
CA GLU A 317 16.56 15.51 10.05
C GLU A 317 17.23 14.75 8.91
N TYR A 318 17.28 15.34 7.71
CA TYR A 318 17.80 14.68 6.50
C TYR A 318 19.06 15.35 5.97
N GLN A 319 20.19 14.66 6.07
CA GLN A 319 21.48 15.13 5.57
C GLN A 319 21.87 14.37 4.30
N TYR A 320 22.02 15.07 3.20
CA TYR A 320 22.47 14.53 1.92
C TYR A 320 23.10 15.63 1.07
N ASN A 321 24.03 15.27 0.20
CA ASN A 321 24.73 16.22 -0.67
C ASN A 321 24.37 16.06 -2.16
N VAL A 322 23.65 15.02 -2.53
CA VAL A 322 23.15 14.76 -3.88
C VAL A 322 21.73 14.22 -3.82
N ILE A 323 20.86 14.70 -4.68
CA ILE A 323 19.51 14.20 -4.83
C ILE A 323 19.18 14.01 -6.32
N SER A 324 18.49 12.92 -6.64
CA SER A 324 17.96 12.67 -7.98
C SER A 324 16.62 11.98 -7.91
N THR A 325 15.79 12.17 -8.92
CA THR A 325 14.50 11.54 -9.08
C THR A 325 14.43 10.85 -10.44
N PRO A 326 15.12 9.72 -10.63
CA PRO A 326 15.14 9.04 -11.92
C PRO A 326 13.74 8.67 -12.38
N GLY A 327 13.39 9.04 -13.62
CA GLY A 327 12.07 8.80 -14.18
C GLY A 327 11.13 10.02 -14.12
N LEU A 328 11.33 10.97 -13.23
CA LEU A 328 10.66 12.28 -13.30
C LEU A 328 11.38 13.16 -14.32
N LEU A 329 10.75 13.35 -15.47
CA LEU A 329 11.32 14.13 -16.58
C LEU A 329 10.68 15.51 -16.59
N ASN A 330 11.47 16.56 -16.84
CA ASN A 330 10.90 17.89 -16.96
C ASN A 330 9.83 17.99 -18.08
N ALA A 331 9.98 17.21 -19.14
CA ALA A 331 9.01 17.16 -20.23
C ALA A 331 7.61 16.64 -19.81
N THR A 332 7.52 15.86 -18.74
CA THR A 332 6.30 15.18 -18.33
C THR A 332 5.90 15.49 -16.89
N HIS A 333 6.84 15.87 -16.05
CA HIS A 333 6.66 16.14 -14.61
C HIS A 333 7.30 17.47 -14.20
N ALA A 334 7.05 18.52 -14.98
CA ALA A 334 7.69 19.82 -14.79
C ALA A 334 7.51 20.41 -13.38
N SER A 335 6.35 20.17 -12.76
CA SER A 335 6.06 20.64 -11.40
C SER A 335 7.02 20.01 -10.39
N GLN A 336 7.11 18.69 -10.37
CA GLN A 336 7.95 17.94 -9.43
C GLN A 336 9.44 18.22 -9.64
N VAL A 337 9.88 18.32 -10.89
CA VAL A 337 11.26 18.70 -11.21
C VAL A 337 11.57 20.12 -10.73
N THR A 338 10.62 21.06 -10.90
CA THR A 338 10.77 22.42 -10.37
C THR A 338 10.80 22.45 -8.85
N SER A 339 9.93 21.67 -8.19
CA SER A 339 9.94 21.51 -6.72
C SER A 339 11.29 20.99 -6.22
N LEU A 340 11.86 19.99 -6.88
CA LEU A 340 13.18 19.45 -6.56
C LEU A 340 14.30 20.49 -6.68
N VAL A 341 14.30 21.23 -7.79
CA VAL A 341 15.30 22.31 -8.04
C VAL A 341 15.19 23.39 -6.97
N ASN A 342 13.98 23.85 -6.66
CA ASN A 342 13.74 24.86 -5.64
C ASN A 342 14.14 24.36 -4.23
N SER A 343 13.87 23.12 -3.91
CA SER A 343 14.31 22.51 -2.65
C SER A 343 15.83 22.54 -2.52
N SER A 344 16.56 22.17 -3.57
CA SER A 344 18.04 22.22 -3.57
C SER A 344 18.58 23.64 -3.44
N ILE A 345 17.94 24.63 -4.07
CA ILE A 345 18.31 26.05 -3.94
C ILE A 345 18.08 26.55 -2.51
N ASN A 346 16.93 26.24 -1.93
CA ASN A 346 16.54 26.69 -0.59
C ASN A 346 17.42 26.06 0.50
N ARG A 347 17.69 24.77 0.41
CA ARG A 347 18.59 24.07 1.32
C ARG A 347 20.05 24.55 1.19
N GLY A 348 20.54 24.64 -0.04
CA GLY A 348 21.90 25.08 -0.34
C GLY A 348 23.01 24.15 0.14
N ASP A 349 22.69 22.90 0.54
CA ASP A 349 23.59 21.87 1.05
C ASP A 349 23.68 20.63 0.14
N ASN A 350 23.00 20.65 -0.98
CA ASN A 350 22.97 19.53 -1.94
C ASN A 350 22.96 20.03 -3.39
N ILE A 351 23.21 19.11 -4.32
CA ILE A 351 23.05 19.32 -5.75
C ILE A 351 22.00 18.34 -6.30
N SER A 352 21.04 18.85 -7.06
CA SER A 352 20.04 18.03 -7.74
C SER A 352 20.52 17.62 -9.13
N ILE A 353 20.21 16.38 -9.51
CA ILE A 353 20.44 15.84 -10.84
C ILE A 353 19.08 15.58 -11.46
N ILE A 354 18.75 16.28 -12.53
CA ILE A 354 17.45 16.23 -13.19
C ILE A 354 17.55 15.67 -14.61
N ASP A 355 16.48 15.03 -15.04
CA ASP A 355 16.30 14.56 -16.42
C ASP A 355 15.33 15.49 -17.15
N LEU A 356 15.71 15.95 -18.34
CA LEU A 356 14.95 16.96 -19.06
C LEU A 356 13.92 16.38 -20.01
N VAL A 357 14.27 15.33 -20.73
CA VAL A 357 13.52 14.84 -21.90
C VAL A 357 13.34 13.32 -21.91
N GLN A 358 12.36 12.88 -22.66
CA GLN A 358 12.08 11.46 -22.87
C GLN A 358 13.15 10.76 -23.72
N TYR A 359 13.17 9.45 -23.64
CA TYR A 359 13.94 8.59 -24.54
C TYR A 359 13.59 8.89 -26.01
N GLY A 360 14.59 8.89 -26.88
CA GLY A 360 14.41 9.20 -28.30
C GLY A 360 14.46 10.70 -28.64
N SER A 361 14.66 11.58 -27.68
CA SER A 361 14.68 13.04 -27.91
C SER A 361 15.92 13.50 -28.71
N THR A 362 15.83 14.69 -29.30
CA THR A 362 16.91 15.26 -30.11
C THR A 362 17.81 16.19 -29.29
N VAL A 363 19.04 16.46 -29.77
CA VAL A 363 19.95 17.46 -29.17
C VAL A 363 19.28 18.83 -29.02
N ALA A 364 18.53 19.26 -30.02
CA ALA A 364 17.84 20.54 -30.00
C ALA A 364 16.77 20.62 -28.91
N SER A 365 15.96 19.56 -28.75
CA SER A 365 14.92 19.54 -27.70
C SER A 365 15.50 19.52 -26.29
N VAL A 366 16.62 18.83 -26.10
CA VAL A 366 17.35 18.84 -24.81
C VAL A 366 17.90 20.21 -24.49
N SER A 367 18.59 20.84 -25.45
CA SER A 367 19.15 22.19 -25.30
C SER A 367 18.07 23.24 -25.00
N GLN A 368 16.91 23.12 -25.67
CA GLN A 368 15.77 23.99 -25.41
C GLN A 368 15.18 23.76 -24.01
N ALA A 369 15.03 22.51 -23.57
CA ALA A 369 14.53 22.20 -22.24
C ALA A 369 15.47 22.73 -21.15
N ALA A 370 16.79 22.63 -21.34
CA ALA A 370 17.79 23.15 -20.42
C ALA A 370 17.71 24.67 -20.28
N SER A 371 17.33 25.39 -21.35
CA SER A 371 17.20 26.85 -21.33
C SER A 371 16.13 27.36 -20.35
N GLY A 372 15.23 26.53 -19.89
CA GLY A 372 14.22 26.85 -18.86
C GLY A 372 14.78 26.99 -17.44
N PHE A 373 16.00 26.54 -17.18
CA PHE A 373 16.61 26.52 -15.86
C PHE A 373 17.76 27.52 -15.73
N ASP A 374 17.94 28.06 -14.52
CA ASP A 374 19.08 28.87 -14.13
C ASP A 374 19.40 28.57 -12.65
N SER A 375 20.23 27.56 -12.41
CA SER A 375 20.57 27.14 -11.04
C SER A 375 21.98 26.55 -11.00
N SER A 376 22.77 27.01 -10.05
CA SER A 376 24.07 26.40 -9.75
C SER A 376 23.96 25.17 -8.86
N TYR A 377 22.78 24.90 -8.29
CA TYR A 377 22.50 23.73 -7.45
C TYR A 377 21.88 22.57 -8.23
N THR A 378 21.89 22.66 -9.56
CA THR A 378 21.26 21.64 -10.41
C THR A 378 22.15 21.30 -11.58
N SER A 379 22.22 20.04 -11.94
CA SER A 379 22.93 19.54 -13.12
C SER A 379 22.04 18.58 -13.91
N THR A 380 22.31 18.47 -15.21
CA THR A 380 21.60 17.53 -16.09
C THR A 380 22.58 16.84 -17.03
N TYR A 381 22.24 15.62 -17.43
CA TYR A 381 23.07 14.75 -18.25
C TYR A 381 22.24 14.12 -19.36
N TRP A 382 22.84 13.91 -20.54
CA TRP A 382 22.16 13.31 -21.69
C TRP A 382 23.20 12.66 -22.62
N PRO A 383 22.86 11.58 -23.32
CA PRO A 383 21.56 10.90 -23.52
C PRO A 383 21.22 9.86 -22.44
N TRP A 384 20.09 9.14 -22.64
CA TRP A 384 19.74 7.99 -21.87
C TRP A 384 20.77 6.88 -22.01
N VAL A 385 20.83 5.99 -21.04
CA VAL A 385 21.81 4.89 -20.99
C VAL A 385 21.13 3.55 -20.92
N GLN A 386 21.72 2.55 -21.54
CA GLN A 386 21.26 1.17 -21.44
C GLN A 386 22.03 0.45 -20.34
N VAL A 387 21.29 -0.16 -19.43
CA VAL A 387 21.80 -0.90 -18.28
C VAL A 387 21.19 -2.30 -18.23
N ILE A 388 21.79 -3.20 -17.48
CA ILE A 388 21.20 -4.51 -17.17
C ILE A 388 20.34 -4.35 -15.93
N ASP A 389 19.07 -4.74 -16.02
CA ASP A 389 18.19 -4.84 -14.85
C ASP A 389 18.69 -5.99 -13.96
N PRO A 390 19.03 -5.72 -12.69
CA PRO A 390 19.58 -6.74 -11.80
C PRO A 390 18.59 -7.84 -11.43
N GLN A 391 17.27 -7.59 -11.56
CA GLN A 391 16.25 -8.59 -11.23
C GLN A 391 15.94 -9.53 -12.39
N THR A 392 15.79 -8.99 -13.58
CA THR A 392 15.39 -9.77 -14.77
C THR A 392 16.56 -10.17 -15.64
N GLY A 393 17.70 -9.48 -15.54
CA GLY A 393 18.84 -9.64 -16.45
C GLY A 393 18.62 -9.01 -17.83
N GLU A 394 17.49 -8.32 -18.04
CA GLU A 394 17.17 -7.70 -19.32
C GLU A 394 17.89 -6.36 -19.50
N LEU A 395 18.10 -6.02 -20.77
CA LEU A 395 18.66 -4.72 -21.14
C LEU A 395 17.57 -3.66 -21.20
N VAL A 396 17.63 -2.68 -20.31
CA VAL A 396 16.65 -1.58 -20.21
C VAL A 396 17.32 -0.22 -20.41
N TYR A 397 16.58 0.74 -20.96
CA TYR A 397 17.03 2.13 -21.02
C TYR A 397 16.57 2.89 -19.79
N ALA A 398 17.52 3.53 -19.11
CA ALA A 398 17.29 4.37 -17.95
C ALA A 398 17.74 5.80 -18.21
N PRO A 399 17.13 6.81 -17.57
CA PRO A 399 17.60 8.18 -17.67
C PRO A 399 18.98 8.31 -17.02
N ALA A 400 19.73 9.32 -17.44
CA ALA A 400 21.12 9.51 -17.01
C ALA A 400 21.25 9.69 -15.49
N SER A 401 20.28 10.33 -14.84
CA SER A 401 20.26 10.57 -13.39
C SER A 401 20.33 9.28 -12.55
N THR A 402 19.99 8.13 -13.11
CA THR A 402 20.12 6.82 -12.45
C THR A 402 21.57 6.47 -12.16
N MET A 403 22.51 6.82 -13.06
CA MET A 403 23.91 6.41 -12.97
C MET A 403 24.84 7.50 -12.43
N ILE A 404 24.49 8.76 -12.58
CA ILE A 404 25.37 9.90 -12.23
C ILE A 404 25.70 9.99 -10.74
N PRO A 405 24.77 9.73 -9.79
CA PRO A 405 25.14 9.68 -8.37
C PRO A 405 26.28 8.71 -8.09
N GLY A 406 26.31 7.56 -8.77
CA GLY A 406 27.40 6.58 -8.67
C GLY A 406 28.77 7.14 -9.12
N VAL A 407 28.79 8.01 -10.13
CA VAL A 407 30.02 8.69 -10.58
C VAL A 407 30.50 9.68 -9.51
N TYR A 408 29.57 10.38 -8.85
CA TYR A 408 29.93 11.29 -7.76
C TYR A 408 30.51 10.52 -6.58
N VAL A 409 29.85 9.45 -6.15
CA VAL A 409 30.33 8.59 -5.07
C VAL A 409 31.70 7.98 -5.39
N PHE A 410 31.90 7.51 -6.63
CA PHE A 410 33.20 6.99 -7.06
C PHE A 410 34.28 8.05 -7.02
N THR A 411 33.97 9.29 -7.43
CA THR A 411 34.91 10.42 -7.37
C THR A 411 35.25 10.74 -5.91
N ASP A 412 34.28 10.75 -5.02
CA ASP A 412 34.46 11.02 -3.59
C ASP A 412 35.32 9.93 -2.91
N ALA A 413 35.11 8.68 -3.26
CA ALA A 413 35.86 7.55 -2.72
C ALA A 413 37.29 7.44 -3.26
N SER A 414 37.52 7.82 -4.53
CA SER A 414 38.82 7.67 -5.19
C SER A 414 39.69 8.93 -5.15
N SER A 415 39.09 10.08 -4.81
CA SER A 415 39.74 11.40 -4.80
C SER A 415 39.10 12.23 -3.68
N GLU A 416 38.52 13.38 -4.03
CA GLU A 416 37.85 14.28 -3.10
C GLU A 416 36.58 14.86 -3.74
N PRO A 417 35.58 15.29 -2.96
CA PRO A 417 34.31 15.80 -3.49
C PRO A 417 34.44 16.99 -4.47
N TRP A 418 35.53 17.72 -4.41
CA TRP A 418 35.79 18.85 -5.29
C TRP A 418 36.56 18.52 -6.57
N PHE A 419 36.89 17.25 -6.78
CA PHE A 419 37.39 16.82 -8.08
C PHE A 419 36.27 16.74 -9.10
N ALA A 420 36.62 16.95 -10.38
CA ALA A 420 35.64 16.85 -11.45
C ALA A 420 35.12 15.44 -11.64
N PRO A 421 33.83 15.17 -11.46
CA PRO A 421 33.22 13.85 -11.70
C PRO A 421 32.96 13.65 -13.20
N ALA A 422 34.02 13.79 -14.00
CA ALA A 422 33.97 13.71 -15.45
C ALA A 422 35.32 13.29 -16.02
N GLY A 423 35.34 12.96 -17.30
CA GLY A 423 36.51 12.54 -18.04
C GLY A 423 36.71 11.04 -18.06
N LEU A 424 37.76 10.58 -18.74
CA LEU A 424 37.97 9.17 -19.05
C LEU A 424 38.28 8.32 -17.80
N THR A 425 38.78 8.91 -16.74
CA THR A 425 39.17 8.21 -15.53
C THR A 425 38.06 8.20 -14.47
N ARG A 426 37.57 9.38 -14.09
CA ARG A 426 36.56 9.53 -13.00
C ARG A 426 35.12 9.54 -13.50
N GLY A 427 34.90 9.85 -14.78
CA GLY A 427 33.58 9.89 -15.39
C GLY A 427 33.14 8.60 -16.07
N ALA A 428 33.86 7.49 -15.90
CA ALA A 428 33.51 6.22 -16.51
C ALA A 428 32.25 5.61 -15.91
N LEU A 429 31.32 5.18 -16.78
CA LEU A 429 30.05 4.53 -16.41
C LEU A 429 30.18 3.01 -16.61
N GLY A 430 30.85 2.33 -15.69
CA GLY A 430 31.19 0.90 -15.84
C GLY A 430 29.99 -0.06 -15.90
N GLN A 431 28.84 0.36 -15.38
CA GLN A 431 27.60 -0.43 -15.41
C GLN A 431 26.73 -0.17 -16.65
N VAL A 432 27.12 0.79 -17.49
CA VAL A 432 26.40 1.15 -18.70
C VAL A 432 26.88 0.32 -19.87
N VAL A 433 25.98 -0.39 -20.53
CA VAL A 433 26.26 -1.19 -21.71
C VAL A 433 26.51 -0.28 -22.93
N ARG A 434 25.65 0.72 -23.10
CA ARG A 434 25.78 1.75 -24.16
C ARG A 434 24.93 2.98 -23.87
N ALA A 435 25.29 4.09 -24.50
CA ALA A 435 24.40 5.24 -24.56
C ALA A 435 23.33 5.03 -25.65
N GLU A 436 22.17 5.67 -25.48
CA GLU A 436 21.08 5.69 -26.46
C GLU A 436 21.56 6.06 -27.87
N ARG A 437 22.46 7.01 -27.93
CA ARG A 437 23.12 7.43 -29.19
C ARG A 437 24.57 7.83 -28.97
N LYS A 438 25.37 7.66 -30.02
CA LYS A 438 26.75 8.16 -30.05
C LYS A 438 26.74 9.63 -30.45
N LEU A 439 27.28 10.47 -29.59
CA LEU A 439 27.39 11.91 -29.83
C LEU A 439 28.64 12.23 -30.68
N THR A 440 28.43 13.02 -31.72
CA THR A 440 29.53 13.64 -32.47
C THR A 440 30.19 14.75 -31.64
N ALA A 441 31.38 15.23 -32.06
CA ALA A 441 32.02 16.37 -31.40
C ALA A 441 31.11 17.60 -31.37
N ASN A 442 30.51 17.93 -32.51
CA ASN A 442 29.57 19.08 -32.62
C ASN A 442 28.35 18.92 -31.70
N ASN A 443 27.78 17.69 -31.56
CA ASN A 443 26.67 17.45 -30.64
C ASN A 443 27.09 17.68 -29.19
N ARG A 444 28.30 17.24 -28.80
CA ARG A 444 28.81 17.45 -27.45
C ARG A 444 29.03 18.92 -27.14
N ASP A 445 29.56 19.66 -28.11
CA ASP A 445 29.79 21.11 -27.98
C ASP A 445 28.47 21.87 -27.83
N THR A 446 27.48 21.57 -28.68
CA THR A 446 26.11 22.18 -28.58
C THR A 446 25.45 21.90 -27.23
N LEU A 447 25.53 20.67 -26.73
CA LEU A 447 24.99 20.29 -25.42
C LEU A 447 25.72 21.05 -24.31
N TYR A 448 27.05 21.08 -24.36
CA TYR A 448 27.86 21.72 -23.35
C TYR A 448 27.66 23.23 -23.31
N GLU A 449 27.49 23.89 -24.46
CA GLU A 449 27.10 25.30 -24.55
C GLU A 449 25.74 25.57 -23.93
N SER A 450 24.82 24.62 -24.04
CA SER A 450 23.47 24.64 -23.42
C SER A 450 23.45 24.22 -21.96
N ASN A 451 24.61 24.05 -21.30
CA ASN A 451 24.77 23.59 -19.92
C ASN A 451 24.24 22.14 -19.66
N VAL A 452 24.14 21.31 -20.69
CA VAL A 452 23.86 19.91 -20.61
C VAL A 452 25.17 19.12 -20.68
N ASN A 453 25.38 18.22 -19.72
CA ASN A 453 26.58 17.40 -19.65
C ASN A 453 26.46 16.18 -20.58
N PRO A 454 27.26 16.06 -21.64
CA PRO A 454 27.14 14.96 -22.56
C PRO A 454 27.73 13.67 -22.00
N LEU A 455 27.01 12.55 -22.21
CA LEU A 455 27.52 11.20 -22.01
C LEU A 455 28.10 10.73 -23.35
N ALA A 456 29.42 10.68 -23.44
CA ALA A 456 30.13 10.37 -24.67
C ALA A 456 30.62 8.91 -24.69
N THR A 457 30.57 8.28 -25.86
CA THR A 457 31.09 6.92 -26.04
C THR A 457 32.45 6.96 -26.73
N PHE A 458 33.45 6.38 -26.07
CA PHE A 458 34.80 6.25 -26.60
C PHE A 458 35.18 4.78 -26.78
N PRO A 459 35.92 4.41 -27.84
CA PRO A 459 36.18 3.00 -28.18
C PRO A 459 36.85 2.17 -27.08
N GLN A 460 37.72 2.80 -26.27
CA GLN A 460 38.49 2.10 -25.22
C GLN A 460 37.92 2.31 -23.81
N SER A 461 37.09 3.33 -23.63
CA SER A 461 36.60 3.76 -22.29
C SER A 461 35.10 3.53 -22.11
N GLY A 462 34.39 3.05 -23.12
CA GLY A 462 32.94 2.91 -23.08
C GLY A 462 32.21 4.25 -22.98
N VAL A 463 31.15 4.28 -22.20
CA VAL A 463 30.37 5.50 -21.96
C VAL A 463 30.96 6.26 -20.78
N VAL A 464 31.22 7.53 -20.97
CA VAL A 464 31.81 8.40 -19.94
C VAL A 464 31.07 9.72 -19.83
N VAL A 465 31.05 10.30 -18.65
CA VAL A 465 30.62 11.67 -18.42
C VAL A 465 31.66 12.62 -18.99
N PHE A 466 31.28 13.41 -19.98
CA PHE A 466 32.22 14.30 -20.72
C PHE A 466 31.90 15.80 -20.52
N GLY A 467 31.30 16.15 -19.41
CA GLY A 467 30.99 17.52 -18.99
C GLY A 467 30.70 17.58 -17.49
N GLN A 468 30.85 18.76 -16.91
CA GLN A 468 30.57 18.99 -15.49
C GLN A 468 30.00 20.40 -15.25
N LYS A 469 29.06 20.81 -16.06
CA LYS A 469 28.35 22.08 -15.87
C LYS A 469 27.14 21.93 -14.97
N THR A 470 26.87 22.96 -14.18
CA THR A 470 25.55 23.20 -13.58
C THR A 470 24.66 23.90 -14.61
N LEU A 471 23.38 24.00 -14.31
CA LEU A 471 22.41 24.70 -15.18
C LEU A 471 22.46 26.23 -15.01
N GLN A 472 23.49 26.78 -14.36
CA GLN A 472 23.67 28.21 -14.22
C GLN A 472 23.98 28.87 -15.57
N LYS A 473 23.17 29.86 -15.97
CA LYS A 473 23.35 30.60 -17.23
C LYS A 473 24.49 31.59 -17.19
N ARG A 474 24.65 32.30 -16.06
CA ARG A 474 25.73 33.27 -15.90
C ARG A 474 27.05 32.54 -15.73
N ALA A 475 28.02 32.87 -16.58
CA ALA A 475 29.38 32.35 -16.46
C ALA A 475 30.02 32.77 -15.14
N SER A 476 30.41 31.83 -14.32
CA SER A 476 31.14 32.01 -13.06
C SER A 476 31.76 30.67 -12.64
N ALA A 477 32.57 30.69 -11.57
CA ALA A 477 33.10 29.44 -11.02
C ALA A 477 32.01 28.45 -10.61
N LEU A 478 30.81 28.94 -10.27
CA LEU A 478 29.64 28.12 -9.83
C LEU A 478 28.89 27.44 -10.99
N ASP A 479 29.27 27.72 -12.23
CA ASP A 479 28.79 27.00 -13.39
C ASP A 479 29.44 25.61 -13.53
N ARG A 480 30.31 25.22 -12.57
CA ARG A 480 30.98 23.93 -12.51
C ARG A 480 30.48 23.08 -11.32
N VAL A 481 30.13 21.83 -11.59
CA VAL A 481 29.65 20.90 -10.59
C VAL A 481 30.67 20.70 -9.46
N ASN A 482 31.94 20.52 -9.78
CA ASN A 482 32.98 20.30 -8.78
C ASN A 482 33.15 21.52 -7.84
N VAL A 483 33.08 22.75 -8.35
CA VAL A 483 33.18 23.97 -7.53
C VAL A 483 31.93 24.09 -6.64
N ARG A 484 30.75 23.82 -7.17
CA ARG A 484 29.52 23.83 -6.37
C ARG A 484 29.60 22.78 -5.24
N ARG A 485 30.07 21.58 -5.54
CA ARG A 485 30.26 20.52 -4.53
C ARG A 485 31.27 20.87 -3.47
N LEU A 486 32.37 21.52 -3.85
CA LEU A 486 33.34 22.10 -2.89
C LEU A 486 32.66 23.05 -1.91
N LEU A 487 31.86 23.99 -2.42
CA LEU A 487 31.18 24.98 -1.56
C LEU A 487 30.11 24.35 -0.67
N ILE A 488 29.41 23.28 -1.14
CA ILE A 488 28.50 22.50 -0.32
C ILE A 488 29.27 21.83 0.82
N SER A 489 30.41 21.19 0.53
CA SER A 489 31.25 20.57 1.56
C SER A 489 31.78 21.59 2.57
N LEU A 490 32.25 22.76 2.11
CA LEU A 490 32.70 23.82 2.99
C LEU A 490 31.59 24.36 3.89
N LYS A 491 30.38 24.51 3.39
CA LYS A 491 29.22 24.94 4.18
C LYS A 491 28.92 23.96 5.33
N GLY A 492 29.14 22.67 5.11
CA GLY A 492 28.96 21.65 6.16
C GLY A 492 30.01 21.67 7.26
N PHE A 493 31.14 22.38 7.08
CA PHE A 493 32.19 22.55 8.08
C PHE A 493 32.11 23.86 8.87
N ILE A 494 31.30 24.81 8.42
CA ILE A 494 31.06 26.11 9.07
C ILE A 494 29.78 26.09 9.86
#